data_c5989d0159186f05998a63fde082868d
#
_entry.id   c5989d0159186f05998a63fde082868d
#
_cell.length_a   1.000
_cell.length_b   1.000
_cell.length_c   1.000
_cell.angle_alpha   90.00
_cell.angle_beta   90.00
_cell.angle_gamma   90.00
#
_symmetry.space_group_name_H-M   'P 1'
#
loop_
_entity.id
_entity.type
_entity.pdbx_description
1 polymer ?
#
loop_
_entity_poly.entity_id
_entity_poly.type
_entity_poly.pdbx_seq_one_letter_code
_entity_poly.pdbx_strand_id
1 'polypeptide(L)'
;MSFNGGKDCTVLLHLIWTVCKIQNYTFKINCVYIKNGSVFPEVDKFVTDTVNKYKLNVVIAFGPIKEALTELHKRIPEIKAIFMGTRRTDPHSETLQEFQVFIFNIFFPPPPLRYE
;
A
#
# COMPACT_ATOMS: atom_id res chain seq x y z
N MET A 1 2.15 -1.43 -3.72
CA MET A 1 1.59 -1.88 -2.43
C MET A 1 1.73 -0.79 -1.38
N SER A 2 0.87 -0.81 -0.38
CA SER A 2 1.04 0.02 0.82
C SER A 2 2.02 -0.67 1.78
N PHE A 3 3.04 0.07 2.24
CA PHE A 3 4.07 -0.46 3.15
C PHE A 3 4.31 0.53 4.28
N ASN A 4 4.17 0.09 5.52
CA ASN A 4 4.30 0.94 6.70
C ASN A 4 5.37 0.47 7.70
N GLY A 5 6.15 -0.55 7.35
CA GLY A 5 7.15 -1.14 8.24
C GLY A 5 6.59 -2.15 9.26
N GLY A 6 5.29 -2.37 9.28
CA GLY A 6 4.69 -3.39 10.14
C GLY A 6 5.00 -4.81 9.66
N LYS A 7 4.87 -5.78 10.57
CA LYS A 7 5.21 -7.18 10.28
C LYS A 7 4.41 -7.78 9.13
N ASP A 8 3.12 -7.48 9.08
CA ASP A 8 2.23 -8.05 8.05
C ASP A 8 2.53 -7.49 6.66
N CYS A 9 2.77 -6.18 6.57
CA CYS A 9 3.21 -5.55 5.33
C CYS A 9 4.58 -6.06 4.89
N THR A 10 5.48 -6.33 5.81
CA THR A 10 6.81 -6.85 5.50
C THR A 10 6.74 -8.27 4.94
N VAL A 11 5.90 -9.13 5.51
CA VAL A 11 5.65 -10.48 4.98
C VAL A 11 5.04 -10.39 3.58
N LEU A 12 4.03 -9.56 3.40
CA LEU A 12 3.36 -9.37 2.11
C LEU A 12 4.35 -8.88 1.04
N LEU A 13 5.20 -7.92 1.38
CA LEU A 13 6.24 -7.43 0.48
C LEU A 13 7.17 -8.55 0.04
N HIS A 14 7.63 -9.37 0.97
CA HIS A 14 8.52 -10.49 0.64
C HIS A 14 7.84 -11.51 -0.27
N LEU A 15 6.57 -11.80 -0.04
CA LEU A 15 5.79 -12.71 -0.90
C LEU A 15 5.65 -12.14 -2.31
N ILE A 16 5.31 -10.86 -2.45
CA ILE A 16 5.21 -10.19 -3.76
C ILE A 16 6.56 -10.20 -4.47
N TRP A 17 7.63 -9.86 -3.76
CA TRP A 17 8.98 -9.88 -4.30
C TRP A 17 9.38 -11.28 -4.78
N THR A 18 9.06 -12.31 -4.00
CA THR A 18 9.33 -13.71 -4.34
C THR A 18 8.60 -14.12 -5.63
N VAL A 19 7.31 -13.77 -5.74
CA VAL A 19 6.53 -14.06 -6.96
C VAL A 19 7.15 -13.35 -8.17
N CYS A 20 7.54 -12.09 -8.02
CA CYS A 20 8.21 -11.35 -9.10
C CYS A 20 9.51 -12.02 -9.54
N LYS A 21 10.29 -12.57 -8.61
CA LYS A 21 11.50 -13.30 -8.93
C LYS A 21 11.23 -14.62 -9.65
N ILE A 22 10.25 -15.39 -9.17
CA ILE A 22 9.85 -16.64 -9.82
C ILE A 22 9.36 -16.40 -11.24
N GLN A 23 8.61 -15.34 -11.47
CA GLN A 23 8.06 -14.97 -12.79
C GLN A 23 9.09 -14.23 -13.67
N ASN A 24 10.30 -14.00 -13.18
CA ASN A 24 11.36 -13.26 -13.89
C ASN A 24 10.94 -11.84 -14.29
N TYR A 25 10.12 -11.18 -13.47
CA TYR A 25 9.78 -9.78 -13.70
C TYR A 25 10.99 -8.90 -13.40
N THR A 26 11.23 -7.91 -14.28
CA THR A 26 12.38 -7.01 -14.20
C THR A 26 12.03 -5.63 -13.65
N PHE A 27 10.74 -5.32 -13.48
CA PHE A 27 10.32 -4.03 -12.95
C PHE A 27 10.55 -3.94 -11.42
N LYS A 28 10.69 -2.72 -10.93
CA LYS A 28 10.70 -2.45 -9.49
C LYS A 28 9.29 -2.47 -8.93
N ILE A 29 9.13 -3.00 -7.72
CA ILE A 29 7.86 -2.99 -7.02
C ILE A 29 7.55 -1.55 -6.58
N ASN A 30 6.38 -1.04 -6.96
CA ASN A 30 5.92 0.27 -6.54
C ASN A 30 5.29 0.19 -5.16
N CYS A 31 5.76 1.02 -4.24
CA CYS A 31 5.25 1.12 -2.88
C CYS A 31 4.81 2.53 -2.56
N VAL A 32 3.79 2.65 -1.73
CA VAL A 32 3.45 3.90 -1.06
C VAL A 32 3.71 3.76 0.44
N TYR A 33 4.47 4.70 0.99
CA TYR A 33 4.65 4.84 2.43
C TYR A 33 3.76 5.96 2.94
N ILE A 34 2.73 5.61 3.68
CA ILE A 34 1.75 6.57 4.20
C ILE A 34 2.19 6.95 5.63
N LYS A 35 2.51 8.24 5.81
CA LYS A 35 2.86 8.81 7.11
C LYS A 35 1.66 9.55 7.68
N ASN A 36 1.15 9.09 8.81
CA ASN A 36 0.06 9.73 9.54
C ASN A 36 0.55 10.11 10.93
N GLY A 37 0.76 11.42 11.13
CA GLY A 37 1.31 11.95 12.38
C GLY A 37 2.82 11.72 12.51
N SER A 38 3.30 11.67 13.76
CA SER A 38 4.71 11.44 14.06
C SER A 38 5.02 9.94 13.96
N VAL A 39 6.09 9.62 13.26
CA VAL A 39 6.59 8.25 13.14
C VAL A 39 7.88 8.14 13.94
N PHE A 40 8.06 7.04 14.66
CA PHE A 40 9.30 6.78 15.38
C PHE A 40 10.48 6.68 14.38
N PRO A 41 11.65 7.27 14.71
CA PRO A 41 12.82 7.20 13.83
C PRO A 41 13.22 5.77 13.45
N GLU A 42 13.03 4.82 14.35
CA GLU A 42 13.33 3.40 14.12
C GLU A 42 12.44 2.81 13.02
N VAL A 43 11.17 3.22 12.96
CA VAL A 43 10.24 2.80 11.90
C VAL A 43 10.68 3.38 10.55
N ASP A 44 10.98 4.68 10.50
CA ASP A 44 11.49 5.32 9.28
C ASP A 44 12.78 4.64 8.79
N LYS A 45 13.69 4.33 9.71
CA LYS A 45 14.93 3.64 9.38
C LYS A 45 14.65 2.25 8.80
N PHE A 46 13.76 1.49 9.42
CA PHE A 46 13.38 0.15 8.94
C PHE A 46 12.78 0.22 7.55
N VAL A 47 11.90 1.18 7.30
CA VAL A 47 11.31 1.38 5.96
C VAL A 47 12.39 1.71 4.94
N THR A 48 13.29 2.64 5.26
CA THR A 48 14.40 3.01 4.36
C THR A 48 15.31 1.82 4.06
N ASP A 49 15.69 1.06 5.08
CA ASP A 49 16.54 -0.13 4.91
C ASP A 49 15.84 -1.18 4.04
N THR A 50 14.54 -1.37 4.23
CA THR A 50 13.73 -2.31 3.44
C THR A 50 13.61 -1.86 1.98
N VAL A 51 13.38 -0.59 1.74
CA VAL A 51 13.33 0.00 0.40
C VAL A 51 14.65 -0.28 -0.35
N ASN A 52 15.76 -0.09 0.32
CA ASN A 52 17.07 -0.34 -0.27
C ASN A 52 17.33 -1.83 -0.50
N LYS A 53 16.94 -2.68 0.46
CA LYS A 53 17.14 -4.14 0.37
C LYS A 53 16.38 -4.74 -0.82
N TYR A 54 15.12 -4.38 -1.00
CA TYR A 54 14.26 -4.90 -2.07
C TYR A 54 14.28 -4.06 -3.34
N LYS A 55 15.02 -2.95 -3.34
CA LYS A 55 15.13 -2.01 -4.47
C LYS A 55 13.75 -1.52 -4.92
N LEU A 56 12.98 -1.03 -3.98
CA LEU A 56 11.61 -0.57 -4.20
C LEU A 56 11.57 0.82 -4.82
N ASN A 57 10.48 1.09 -5.53
CA ASN A 57 10.10 2.42 -5.97
C ASN A 57 9.10 2.97 -4.95
N VAL A 58 9.45 4.02 -4.22
CA VAL A 58 8.62 4.51 -3.12
C VAL A 58 8.09 5.89 -3.37
N VAL A 59 6.79 6.06 -3.12
CA VAL A 59 6.13 7.37 -3.03
C VAL A 59 5.69 7.55 -1.59
N ILE A 60 5.96 8.73 -1.04
CA ILE A 60 5.53 9.08 0.31
C ILE A 60 4.24 9.89 0.21
N ALA A 61 3.23 9.49 0.98
CA ALA A 61 1.97 10.21 1.13
C ALA A 61 1.73 10.52 2.60
N PHE A 62 1.03 11.60 2.89
CA PHE A 62 0.82 12.09 4.24
C PHE A 62 -0.66 12.14 4.58
N GLY A 63 -0.96 11.94 5.87
CA GLY A 63 -2.29 12.05 6.43
C GLY A 63 -2.96 10.70 6.66
N PRO A 64 -4.26 10.70 7.02
CA PRO A 64 -5.03 9.48 7.15
C PRO A 64 -5.02 8.66 5.86
N ILE A 65 -5.15 7.35 5.99
CA ILE A 65 -5.00 6.42 4.84
C ILE A 65 -5.90 6.81 3.67
N LYS A 66 -7.17 7.12 3.95
CA LYS A 66 -8.15 7.44 2.91
C LYS A 66 -7.74 8.66 2.10
N GLU A 67 -7.36 9.73 2.78
CA GLU A 67 -6.94 10.98 2.17
C GLU A 67 -5.60 10.80 1.43
N ALA A 68 -4.68 10.05 2.03
CA ALA A 68 -3.39 9.75 1.41
C ALA A 68 -3.55 8.96 0.11
N LEU A 69 -4.43 7.96 0.11
CA LEU A 69 -4.71 7.16 -1.09
C LEU A 69 -5.46 7.97 -2.16
N THR A 70 -6.36 8.86 -1.76
CA THR A 70 -7.05 9.77 -2.68
C THR A 70 -6.04 10.69 -3.36
N GLU A 71 -5.11 11.26 -2.61
CA GLU A 71 -4.05 12.11 -3.15
C GLU A 71 -3.12 11.32 -4.07
N LEU A 72 -2.77 10.11 -3.70
CA LEU A 72 -1.96 9.22 -4.52
C LEU A 72 -2.64 8.94 -5.87
N HIS A 73 -3.94 8.66 -5.84
CA HIS A 73 -4.70 8.39 -7.07
C HIS A 73 -4.76 9.61 -8.00
N LYS A 74 -4.86 10.82 -7.43
CA LYS A 74 -4.80 12.06 -8.21
C LYS A 74 -3.44 12.26 -8.86
N ARG A 75 -2.35 11.93 -8.13
CA ARG A 75 -0.98 12.09 -8.63
C ARG A 75 -0.60 11.03 -9.64
N ILE A 76 -1.08 9.81 -9.45
CA ILE A 76 -0.77 8.65 -10.30
C ILE A 76 -2.07 7.93 -10.65
N PRO A 77 -2.85 8.46 -11.61
CA PRO A 77 -4.16 7.88 -11.96
C PRO A 77 -4.08 6.50 -12.62
N GLU A 78 -2.90 6.07 -13.05
CA GLU A 78 -2.67 4.75 -13.65
C GLU A 78 -2.76 3.61 -12.63
N ILE A 79 -2.67 3.90 -11.34
CA ILE A 79 -2.81 2.88 -10.29
C ILE A 79 -4.25 2.35 -10.29
N LYS A 80 -4.40 1.05 -10.48
CA LYS A 80 -5.70 0.36 -10.52
C LYS A 80 -5.95 -0.49 -9.29
N ALA A 81 -4.90 -0.94 -8.61
CA ALA A 81 -5.00 -1.80 -7.44
C ALA A 81 -3.85 -1.53 -6.47
N ILE A 82 -4.10 -1.74 -5.20
CA ILE A 82 -3.11 -1.62 -4.14
C ILE A 82 -3.19 -2.88 -3.26
N PHE A 83 -2.05 -3.53 -3.06
CA PHE A 83 -1.96 -4.58 -2.04
C PHE A 83 -1.82 -3.94 -0.66
N MET A 84 -2.59 -4.43 0.30
CA MET A 84 -2.58 -3.94 1.67
C MET A 84 -2.45 -5.11 2.64
N GLY A 85 -1.61 -4.97 3.64
CA GLY A 85 -1.38 -5.98 4.68
C GLY A 85 -2.36 -5.87 5.84
N THR A 86 -3.62 -5.59 5.59
CA THR A 86 -4.67 -5.48 6.60
C THR A 86 -5.35 -6.83 6.80
N ARG A 87 -5.55 -7.22 8.07
CA ARG A 87 -6.23 -8.47 8.42
C ARG A 87 -7.65 -8.18 8.91
N ARG A 88 -8.54 -9.18 8.80
CA ARG A 88 -9.90 -9.06 9.37
C ARG A 88 -9.90 -8.91 10.88
N THR A 89 -8.84 -9.34 11.55
CA THR A 89 -8.65 -9.18 13.00
C THR A 89 -8.17 -7.79 13.40
N ASP A 90 -7.79 -6.96 12.45
CA ASP A 90 -7.39 -5.58 12.72
C ASP A 90 -8.63 -4.73 13.05
N PRO A 91 -8.48 -3.64 13.84
CA PRO A 91 -9.62 -2.79 14.18
C PRO A 91 -10.36 -2.28 12.96
N HIS A 92 -11.70 -2.33 13.01
CA HIS A 92 -12.60 -1.88 11.92
C HIS A 92 -12.42 -2.62 10.60
N SER A 93 -11.92 -3.86 10.64
CA SER A 93 -11.60 -4.65 9.44
C SER A 93 -12.35 -5.98 9.34
N GLU A 94 -13.35 -6.22 10.17
CA GLU A 94 -14.04 -7.50 10.30
C GLU A 94 -14.77 -7.91 9.01
N THR A 95 -15.17 -6.95 8.18
CA THR A 95 -15.91 -7.17 6.94
C THR A 95 -15.03 -7.12 5.69
N LEU A 96 -13.71 -7.07 5.84
CA LEU A 96 -12.79 -7.03 4.71
C LEU A 96 -12.91 -8.29 3.83
N GLN A 97 -12.90 -8.05 2.54
CA GLN A 97 -12.81 -9.07 1.51
C GLN A 97 -11.36 -9.14 0.98
N GLU A 98 -11.01 -10.24 0.29
CA GLU A 98 -9.72 -10.33 -0.39
C GLU A 98 -9.55 -9.22 -1.43
N PHE A 99 -10.63 -8.88 -2.11
CA PHE A 99 -10.69 -7.75 -3.04
C PHE A 99 -11.75 -6.78 -2.56
N GLN A 100 -11.33 -5.55 -2.34
CA GLN A 100 -12.22 -4.51 -1.83
C GLN A 100 -12.10 -3.24 -2.66
N VAL A 101 -13.25 -2.64 -2.99
CA VAL A 101 -13.29 -1.38 -3.72
C VAL A 101 -12.96 -0.23 -2.79
N PHE A 102 -12.04 0.64 -3.20
CA PHE A 102 -11.81 1.93 -2.60
C PHE A 102 -12.73 2.97 -3.21
N ILE A 103 -13.51 3.65 -2.36
CA ILE A 103 -14.32 4.79 -2.79
C ILE A 103 -13.53 6.05 -2.45
N PHE A 104 -13.08 6.76 -3.49
CA PHE A 104 -12.44 8.05 -3.34
C PHE A 104 -13.51 9.13 -3.19
N ASN A 105 -13.39 9.97 -2.16
CA ASN A 105 -14.22 11.17 -2.03
C ASN A 105 -13.83 12.18 -3.11
N ILE A 106 -14.37 12.00 -4.28
CA ILE A 106 -14.46 13.05 -5.28
C ILE A 106 -15.89 13.56 -5.22
N PHE A 107 -16.14 14.77 -5.70
CA PHE A 107 -17.45 15.44 -5.75
C PHE A 107 -18.60 14.55 -6.25
N PHE A 108 -18.27 13.48 -6.93
CA PHE A 108 -19.17 12.39 -7.28
C PHE A 108 -18.43 11.09 -6.94
N PRO A 109 -18.97 10.26 -6.06
CA PRO A 109 -18.38 8.95 -5.85
C PRO A 109 -18.35 8.22 -7.20
N PRO A 110 -17.20 7.67 -7.59
CA PRO A 110 -17.16 6.86 -8.78
C PRO A 110 -18.13 5.69 -8.59
N PRO A 111 -18.72 5.18 -9.68
CA PRO A 111 -19.56 4.01 -9.58
C PRO A 111 -18.79 2.88 -8.90
N PRO A 112 -19.45 2.05 -8.10
CA PRO A 112 -18.78 0.96 -7.42
C PRO A 112 -18.11 0.06 -8.44
N LEU A 113 -16.79 -0.01 -8.34
CA LEU A 113 -16.03 -0.99 -9.08
C LEU A 113 -16.26 -2.34 -8.42
N ARG A 114 -16.50 -3.36 -9.21
CA ARG A 114 -16.61 -4.72 -8.71
C ARG A 114 -15.31 -5.45 -8.97
N TYR A 115 -14.82 -6.08 -7.93
CA TYR A 115 -13.73 -7.04 -8.02
C TYR A 115 -14.28 -8.42 -7.67
N GLU A 116 -13.97 -9.34 -8.49
CA GLU A 116 -14.29 -10.73 -8.27
C GLU A 116 -13.01 -11.55 -8.18
#